data_96ec85b5f286cc68d9026842d6108c96
#
_entry.id   96ec85b5f286cc68d9026842d6108c96
#
_cell.length_a   1.000
_cell.length_b   1.000
_cell.length_c   1.000
_cell.angle_alpha   90.00
_cell.angle_beta   90.00
_cell.angle_gamma   90.00
#
_symmetry.space_group_name_H-M   'P 1'
#
loop_
_entity.id
_entity.type
_entity.pdbx_description
1 polymer ?
#
loop_
_entity_poly.entity_id
_entity_poly.type
_entity_poly.pdbx_seq_one_letter_code
_entity_poly.pdbx_strand_id
1 'polypeptide(L)'
;MVTHLSSKSQVESMREIPKVKVAVIGGSASMGTGFPESFDGVEVVSKDVVYETPFGPTAPFTHASIGGKEFLTVPFHGITREIRNTEPDSAGERIFYILWRAGVRKIIGTALCGSSNRLLDPADVVIPDGFVDYTSKRAQSFFRSLESRGVDAGKMMYRLHQSFCPVLSRSLCENAKRQGFPRVFGRGIVGVSEGPRLESPDEVRIRYTNAGIDVVTMNLVPEVYFAREIGACYAALELVSNYGEGLVSTGWEGQVAFGDFMKRWNRSAAQAILDTVKGIEPDDEGCGCLQHRWKSAIG
;
A
#
# COMPACT_ATOMS: atom_id res chain seq x y z
N MET A 1 22.53 19.04 50.95
CA MET A 1 21.52 17.97 50.93
C MET A 1 20.92 17.96 49.52
N VAL A 2 21.45 17.14 48.62
CA VAL A 2 21.01 17.04 47.22
C VAL A 2 20.22 15.75 47.16
N THR A 3 18.91 15.87 47.02
CA THR A 3 18.01 14.73 46.89
C THR A 3 18.11 14.17 45.47
N HIS A 4 18.66 12.98 45.36
CA HIS A 4 18.61 12.13 44.16
C HIS A 4 17.14 11.79 43.86
N LEU A 5 16.58 12.42 42.81
CA LEU A 5 15.37 11.92 42.17
C LEU A 5 15.77 10.70 41.32
N SER A 6 15.37 9.55 41.76
CA SER A 6 15.47 8.28 41.09
C SER A 6 14.67 8.34 39.79
N SER A 7 15.36 8.34 38.66
CA SER A 7 14.79 8.08 37.35
C SER A 7 14.37 6.62 37.27
N LYS A 8 13.12 6.31 37.64
CA LYS A 8 12.47 5.08 37.19
C LYS A 8 12.23 5.26 35.71
N SER A 9 13.18 4.78 34.90
CA SER A 9 12.97 4.55 33.47
C SER A 9 11.72 3.71 33.31
N GLN A 10 10.70 4.29 32.71
CA GLN A 10 9.61 3.54 32.12
C GLN A 10 10.24 2.66 31.03
N VAL A 11 10.51 1.40 31.34
CA VAL A 11 10.64 0.35 30.37
C VAL A 11 9.20 0.10 29.89
N GLU A 12 8.73 0.92 28.92
CA GLU A 12 7.58 0.54 28.12
C GLU A 12 7.95 -0.79 27.49
N SER A 13 7.26 -1.85 27.91
CA SER A 13 7.41 -3.17 27.33
C SER A 13 7.19 -3.03 25.82
N MET A 14 8.20 -3.31 25.01
CA MET A 14 8.08 -3.34 23.56
C MET A 14 6.88 -4.26 23.24
N ARG A 15 5.83 -3.67 22.70
CA ARG A 15 4.62 -4.43 22.35
C ARG A 15 4.99 -5.51 21.37
N GLU A 16 4.58 -6.73 21.64
CA GLU A 16 4.87 -7.88 20.78
C GLU A 16 4.18 -7.72 19.43
N ILE A 17 4.94 -7.90 18.36
CA ILE A 17 4.41 -7.85 16.99
C ILE A 17 3.65 -9.16 16.72
N PRO A 18 2.35 -9.10 16.43
CA PRO A 18 1.55 -10.30 16.18
C PRO A 18 2.04 -11.07 14.95
N LYS A 19 1.93 -12.38 14.98
CA LYS A 19 2.25 -13.26 13.84
C LYS A 19 1.06 -13.39 12.93
N VAL A 20 1.04 -12.64 11.85
CA VAL A 20 -0.04 -12.65 10.86
C VAL A 20 0.52 -12.79 9.44
N LYS A 21 -0.27 -13.39 8.57
CA LYS A 21 0.14 -13.68 7.18
C LYS A 21 -0.37 -12.66 6.17
N VAL A 22 -1.34 -11.84 6.55
CA VAL A 22 -2.01 -10.89 5.66
C VAL A 22 -1.87 -9.47 6.20
N ALA A 23 -1.65 -8.52 5.29
CA ALA A 23 -1.66 -7.11 5.62
C ALA A 23 -2.40 -6.27 4.57
N VAL A 24 -2.98 -5.17 5.03
CA VAL A 24 -3.60 -4.14 4.19
C VAL A 24 -2.87 -2.82 4.45
N ILE A 25 -2.29 -2.25 3.39
CA ILE A 25 -1.73 -0.91 3.43
C ILE A 25 -2.80 0.04 2.88
N GLY A 26 -3.49 0.71 3.80
CA GLY A 26 -4.59 1.60 3.50
C GLY A 26 -4.14 3.02 3.19
N GLY A 27 -5.04 3.77 2.60
CA GLY A 27 -4.79 5.15 2.25
C GLY A 27 -6.08 5.91 1.91
N SER A 28 -5.96 6.84 0.98
CA SER A 28 -7.07 7.72 0.59
C SER A 28 -8.32 6.97 0.11
N ALA A 29 -8.19 5.77 -0.50
CA ALA A 29 -9.33 4.97 -0.95
C ALA A 29 -10.07 4.21 0.18
N SER A 30 -9.58 4.24 1.42
CA SER A 30 -10.28 3.71 2.60
C SER A 30 -10.57 4.76 3.65
N MET A 31 -10.11 5.99 3.43
CA MET A 31 -10.24 7.10 4.37
C MET A 31 -11.71 7.48 4.62
N GLY A 32 -12.05 7.77 5.88
CA GLY A 32 -13.40 8.19 6.27
C GLY A 32 -14.43 7.06 6.35
N THR A 33 -14.04 5.81 6.14
CA THR A 33 -14.96 4.65 6.17
C THR A 33 -15.04 3.95 7.52
N GLY A 34 -14.16 4.29 8.45
CA GLY A 34 -13.98 3.54 9.71
C GLY A 34 -13.40 2.14 9.47
N PHE A 35 -12.50 2.02 8.48
CA PHE A 35 -11.83 0.75 8.15
C PHE A 35 -10.78 0.39 9.21
N PRO A 36 -10.74 -0.86 9.69
CA PRO A 36 -11.62 -1.98 9.30
C PRO A 36 -12.85 -2.14 10.20
N GLU A 37 -12.90 -1.49 11.36
CA GLU A 37 -13.81 -1.74 12.47
C GLU A 37 -15.30 -1.48 12.18
N SER A 38 -15.60 -0.61 11.20
CA SER A 38 -16.99 -0.27 10.83
C SER A 38 -17.60 -1.21 9.76
N PHE A 39 -16.97 -2.37 9.55
CA PHE A 39 -17.42 -3.36 8.57
C PHE A 39 -17.91 -4.63 9.23
N ASP A 40 -18.99 -5.19 8.68
CA ASP A 40 -19.63 -6.38 9.23
C ASP A 40 -18.70 -7.59 9.20
N GLY A 41 -18.69 -8.33 10.31
CA GLY A 41 -17.89 -9.54 10.47
C GLY A 41 -16.39 -9.29 10.74
N VAL A 42 -15.98 -8.04 10.92
CA VAL A 42 -14.63 -7.71 11.38
C VAL A 42 -14.61 -7.71 12.90
N GLU A 43 -13.62 -8.37 13.47
CA GLU A 43 -13.30 -8.38 14.89
C GLU A 43 -11.95 -7.68 15.09
N VAL A 44 -11.92 -6.63 15.89
CA VAL A 44 -10.69 -5.88 16.21
C VAL A 44 -10.02 -6.52 17.43
N VAL A 45 -8.81 -7.02 17.23
CA VAL A 45 -7.98 -7.60 18.30
C VAL A 45 -7.22 -6.50 19.06
N SER A 46 -6.61 -5.57 18.31
CA SER A 46 -5.98 -4.37 18.89
C SER A 46 -6.01 -3.22 17.88
N LYS A 47 -6.06 -1.99 18.38
CA LYS A 47 -6.18 -0.78 17.57
C LYS A 47 -5.18 0.27 18.01
N ASP A 48 -4.80 1.13 17.07
CA ASP A 48 -3.94 2.30 17.27
C ASP A 48 -2.58 1.95 17.91
N VAL A 49 -2.03 0.78 17.54
CA VAL A 49 -0.75 0.31 18.08
C VAL A 49 0.41 0.89 17.28
N VAL A 50 1.20 1.73 17.92
CA VAL A 50 2.46 2.24 17.41
C VAL A 50 3.59 1.30 17.83
N TYR A 51 4.42 0.89 16.88
CA TYR A 51 5.58 0.04 17.12
C TYR A 51 6.87 0.83 16.90
N GLU A 52 7.88 0.55 17.73
CA GLU A 52 9.23 1.05 17.53
C GLU A 52 9.97 0.20 16.50
N THR A 53 10.71 0.88 15.62
CA THR A 53 11.53 0.25 14.58
C THR A 53 12.93 0.88 14.53
N PRO A 54 13.91 0.25 13.87
CA PRO A 54 15.22 0.89 13.64
C PRO A 54 15.15 2.22 12.87
N PHE A 55 14.01 2.53 12.28
CA PHE A 55 13.75 3.74 11.50
C PHE A 55 12.89 4.76 12.28
N GLY A 56 12.55 4.48 13.54
CA GLY A 56 11.64 5.26 14.38
C GLY A 56 10.23 4.67 14.48
N PRO A 57 9.31 5.36 15.17
CA PRO A 57 7.95 4.87 15.40
C PRO A 57 7.14 4.76 14.11
N THR A 58 6.23 3.77 14.07
CA THR A 58 5.33 3.57 12.92
C THR A 58 4.12 4.48 12.97
N ALA A 59 3.35 4.52 11.86
CA ALA A 59 1.93 4.85 11.93
C ALA A 59 1.19 3.83 12.82
N PRO A 60 0.02 4.18 13.36
CA PRO A 60 -0.76 3.28 14.18
C PRO A 60 -1.29 2.10 13.35
N PHE A 61 -1.01 0.89 13.81
CA PHE A 61 -1.52 -0.35 13.25
C PHE A 61 -2.80 -0.80 13.95
N THR A 62 -3.68 -1.43 13.20
CA THR A 62 -4.81 -2.21 13.74
C THR A 62 -4.60 -3.68 13.39
N HIS A 63 -4.74 -4.55 14.40
CA HIS A 63 -4.81 -5.99 14.24
C HIS A 63 -6.27 -6.40 14.31
N ALA A 64 -6.76 -7.08 13.28
CA ALA A 64 -8.16 -7.47 13.18
C ALA A 64 -8.28 -8.85 12.52
N SER A 65 -9.47 -9.42 12.58
CA SER A 65 -9.84 -10.64 11.86
C SER A 65 -11.14 -10.47 11.08
N ILE A 66 -11.29 -11.21 10.00
CA ILE A 66 -12.52 -11.35 9.23
C ILE A 66 -12.65 -12.78 8.70
N GLY A 67 -13.76 -13.45 9.02
CA GLY A 67 -13.97 -14.84 8.60
C GLY A 67 -12.87 -15.80 9.06
N GLY A 68 -12.31 -15.56 10.25
CA GLY A 68 -11.22 -16.36 10.83
C GLY A 68 -9.83 -16.08 10.23
N LYS A 69 -9.68 -15.09 9.36
CA LYS A 69 -8.38 -14.67 8.80
C LYS A 69 -7.90 -13.42 9.54
N GLU A 70 -6.79 -13.53 10.26
CA GLU A 70 -6.16 -12.39 10.92
C GLU A 70 -5.34 -11.56 9.94
N PHE A 71 -5.36 -10.26 10.11
CA PHE A 71 -4.60 -9.32 9.31
C PHE A 71 -4.17 -8.08 10.10
N LEU A 72 -3.05 -7.49 9.68
CA LEU A 72 -2.65 -6.15 10.10
C LEU A 72 -3.11 -5.14 9.06
N THR A 73 -3.56 -3.99 9.52
CA THR A 73 -3.77 -2.84 8.64
C THR A 73 -3.13 -1.60 9.21
N VAL A 74 -2.65 -0.74 8.31
CA VAL A 74 -2.03 0.53 8.64
C VAL A 74 -2.50 1.60 7.66
N PRO A 75 -3.01 2.73 8.13
CA PRO A 75 -3.28 3.88 7.28
C PRO A 75 -1.95 4.55 6.91
N PHE A 76 -1.56 4.49 5.65
CA PHE A 76 -0.24 4.95 5.23
C PHE A 76 -0.30 6.05 4.17
N HIS A 77 -1.06 5.83 3.09
CA HIS A 77 -1.04 6.76 1.95
C HIS A 77 -1.82 8.05 2.25
N GLY A 78 -1.07 9.14 2.48
CA GLY A 78 -1.61 10.50 2.58
C GLY A 78 -2.42 10.83 3.83
N ILE A 79 -2.46 9.94 4.82
CA ILE A 79 -3.35 10.07 5.99
C ILE A 79 -2.72 10.86 7.12
N THR A 80 -1.43 10.72 7.35
CA THR A 80 -0.75 11.49 8.39
C THR A 80 0.31 12.41 7.80
N ARG A 81 0.46 13.59 8.41
CA ARG A 81 1.44 14.57 7.97
C ARG A 81 2.86 14.10 8.27
N GLU A 82 3.01 13.29 9.32
CA GLU A 82 4.27 12.78 9.82
C GLU A 82 4.75 11.52 9.11
N ILE A 83 3.83 10.77 8.51
CA ILE A 83 4.15 9.47 7.88
C ILE A 83 3.49 9.40 6.52
N ARG A 84 4.11 10.04 5.54
CA ARG A 84 3.66 10.01 4.14
C ARG A 84 4.63 9.19 3.30
N ASN A 85 4.07 8.45 2.39
CA ASN A 85 4.85 7.73 1.38
C ASN A 85 5.73 8.67 0.53
N THR A 86 5.32 9.93 0.43
CA THR A 86 6.01 10.98 -0.32
C THR A 86 7.14 11.67 0.46
N GLU A 87 7.36 11.33 1.72
CA GLU A 87 8.46 11.90 2.51
C GLU A 87 9.72 11.03 2.38
N PRO A 88 10.91 11.66 2.28
CA PRO A 88 12.16 10.93 2.07
C PRO A 88 12.63 10.10 3.26
N ASP A 89 11.95 10.21 4.41
CA ASP A 89 12.41 9.63 5.66
C ASP A 89 11.75 8.30 6.01
N SER A 90 12.19 7.24 5.34
CA SER A 90 12.03 5.85 5.82
C SER A 90 10.61 5.42 6.26
N ALA A 91 9.55 6.12 5.81
CA ALA A 91 8.18 5.80 6.21
C ALA A 91 7.75 4.39 5.74
N GLY A 92 8.12 4.01 4.52
CA GLY A 92 7.89 2.66 3.99
C GLY A 92 8.66 1.61 4.78
N GLU A 93 9.91 1.90 5.16
CA GLU A 93 10.75 1.00 5.93
C GLU A 93 10.18 0.71 7.32
N ARG A 94 9.57 1.70 7.98
CA ARG A 94 8.91 1.49 9.28
C ARG A 94 7.76 0.50 9.17
N ILE A 95 6.91 0.67 8.16
CA ILE A 95 5.77 -0.22 7.90
C ILE A 95 6.28 -1.63 7.58
N PHE A 96 7.22 -1.76 6.63
CA PHE A 96 7.71 -3.05 6.20
C PHE A 96 8.54 -3.78 7.25
N TYR A 97 9.15 -3.07 8.20
CA TYR A 97 9.77 -3.71 9.36
C TYR A 97 8.76 -4.52 10.16
N ILE A 98 7.59 -3.96 10.42
CA ILE A 98 6.52 -4.67 11.14
C ILE A 98 5.98 -5.83 10.30
N LEU A 99 5.70 -5.61 9.02
CA LEU A 99 5.19 -6.67 8.14
C LEU A 99 6.18 -7.85 8.02
N TRP A 100 7.48 -7.56 7.92
CA TRP A 100 8.53 -8.57 7.90
C TRP A 100 8.59 -9.35 9.23
N ARG A 101 8.60 -8.64 10.36
CA ARG A 101 8.64 -9.24 11.70
C ARG A 101 7.37 -10.03 12.03
N ALA A 102 6.22 -9.61 11.55
CA ALA A 102 4.95 -10.33 11.65
C ALA A 102 4.94 -11.63 10.82
N GLY A 103 5.77 -11.72 9.80
CA GLY A 103 5.80 -12.86 8.88
C GLY A 103 4.73 -12.77 7.78
N VAL A 104 4.38 -11.55 7.36
CA VAL A 104 3.37 -11.31 6.32
C VAL A 104 3.77 -11.93 5.00
N ARG A 105 2.79 -12.53 4.32
CA ARG A 105 2.94 -13.24 3.03
C ARG A 105 2.06 -12.67 1.93
N LYS A 106 0.97 -11.99 2.25
CA LYS A 106 0.06 -11.36 1.29
C LYS A 106 -0.21 -9.92 1.72
N ILE A 107 0.02 -8.99 0.81
CA ILE A 107 -0.16 -7.56 1.06
C ILE A 107 -1.10 -6.98 0.00
N ILE A 108 -2.11 -6.23 0.44
CA ILE A 108 -3.01 -5.47 -0.41
C ILE A 108 -2.78 -3.98 -0.14
N GLY A 109 -2.35 -3.24 -1.16
CA GLY A 109 -2.26 -1.79 -1.14
C GLY A 109 -3.53 -1.16 -1.74
N THR A 110 -3.86 0.06 -1.34
CA THR A 110 -4.94 0.81 -1.97
C THR A 110 -4.73 2.32 -1.88
N ALA A 111 -5.09 3.02 -2.96
CA ALA A 111 -5.11 4.47 -2.99
C ALA A 111 -6.09 5.01 -4.03
N LEU A 112 -6.28 6.33 -3.99
CA LEU A 112 -6.87 7.08 -5.09
C LEU A 112 -5.78 7.45 -6.11
N CYS A 113 -6.13 7.45 -7.38
CA CYS A 113 -5.22 7.77 -8.48
C CYS A 113 -5.87 8.73 -9.49
N GLY A 114 -5.05 9.38 -10.28
CA GLY A 114 -5.49 10.16 -11.44
C GLY A 114 -5.41 9.33 -12.72
N SER A 115 -6.39 9.47 -13.61
CA SER A 115 -6.31 8.84 -14.94
C SER A 115 -5.35 9.59 -15.84
N SER A 116 -4.46 8.87 -16.55
CA SER A 116 -3.67 9.36 -17.68
C SER A 116 -4.13 8.78 -19.02
N ASN A 117 -5.20 7.97 -19.00
CA ASN A 117 -5.84 7.35 -20.15
C ASN A 117 -7.27 7.89 -20.31
N ARG A 118 -7.59 8.46 -21.49
CA ARG A 118 -8.92 9.06 -21.76
C ARG A 118 -10.08 8.05 -21.74
N LEU A 119 -9.79 6.77 -21.72
CA LEU A 119 -10.79 5.71 -21.62
C LEU A 119 -11.21 5.40 -20.18
N LEU A 120 -10.47 5.92 -19.19
CA LEU A 120 -10.78 5.74 -17.77
C LEU A 120 -11.48 6.96 -17.22
N ASP A 121 -12.55 6.75 -16.48
CA ASP A 121 -13.35 7.80 -15.85
C ASP A 121 -13.23 7.72 -14.30
N PRO A 122 -13.53 8.81 -13.58
CA PRO A 122 -13.70 8.74 -12.14
C PRO A 122 -14.70 7.66 -11.70
N ALA A 123 -14.35 6.92 -10.67
CA ALA A 123 -15.00 5.71 -10.14
C ALA A 123 -14.67 4.42 -10.89
N ASP A 124 -13.88 4.43 -11.93
CA ASP A 124 -13.26 3.19 -12.41
C ASP A 124 -12.23 2.68 -11.40
N VAL A 125 -12.07 1.36 -11.37
CA VAL A 125 -11.06 0.69 -10.56
C VAL A 125 -10.06 0.00 -11.48
N VAL A 126 -8.78 0.20 -11.21
CA VAL A 126 -7.67 -0.51 -11.87
C VAL A 126 -6.98 -1.41 -10.85
N ILE A 127 -6.91 -2.70 -11.14
CA ILE A 127 -6.05 -3.67 -10.43
C ILE A 127 -4.81 -3.84 -11.31
N PRO A 128 -3.66 -3.22 -10.95
CA PRO A 128 -2.54 -3.13 -11.85
C PRO A 128 -1.82 -4.47 -12.06
N ASP A 129 -1.25 -4.65 -13.24
CA ASP A 129 -0.35 -5.73 -13.59
C ASP A 129 1.06 -5.22 -13.95
N GLY A 130 1.23 -3.91 -14.13
CA GLY A 130 2.50 -3.25 -14.40
C GLY A 130 2.62 -1.89 -13.71
N PHE A 131 3.85 -1.40 -13.58
CA PHE A 131 4.12 -0.05 -13.10
C PHE A 131 5.40 0.51 -13.70
N VAL A 132 5.50 1.84 -13.69
CA VAL A 132 6.73 2.59 -13.99
C VAL A 132 7.02 3.52 -12.82
N ASP A 133 8.22 3.41 -12.27
CA ASP A 133 8.67 4.24 -11.17
C ASP A 133 9.37 5.50 -11.67
N TYR A 134 8.76 6.66 -11.40
CA TYR A 134 9.34 7.97 -11.67
C TYR A 134 9.86 8.65 -10.39
N THR A 135 9.90 7.92 -9.27
CA THR A 135 10.44 8.44 -8.00
C THR A 135 11.97 8.39 -8.01
N SER A 136 12.59 9.26 -7.23
CA SER A 136 14.06 9.34 -7.14
C SER A 136 14.60 9.37 -5.72
N LYS A 137 13.70 9.53 -4.74
CA LYS A 137 14.09 9.67 -3.32
C LYS A 137 13.73 8.47 -2.47
N ARG A 138 12.92 7.55 -3.01
CA ARG A 138 12.44 6.38 -2.27
C ARG A 138 13.44 5.25 -2.30
N ALA A 139 13.55 4.54 -1.19
CA ALA A 139 14.45 3.39 -1.09
C ALA A 139 13.99 2.26 -2.04
N GLN A 140 14.96 1.67 -2.74
CA GLN A 140 14.72 0.55 -3.67
C GLN A 140 14.98 -0.82 -3.04
N SER A 141 15.47 -0.85 -1.80
CA SER A 141 15.76 -2.07 -1.06
C SER A 141 15.58 -1.86 0.43
N PHE A 142 14.66 -2.62 1.00
CA PHE A 142 14.39 -2.64 2.44
C PHE A 142 15.56 -3.27 3.23
N PHE A 143 16.16 -4.33 2.71
CA PHE A 143 17.27 -5.01 3.39
C PHE A 143 18.53 -4.13 3.43
N ARG A 144 18.81 -3.36 2.38
CA ARG A 144 19.89 -2.36 2.42
C ARG A 144 19.59 -1.25 3.43
N SER A 145 18.35 -0.81 3.51
CA SER A 145 17.94 0.16 4.53
C SER A 145 18.14 -0.39 5.95
N LEU A 146 17.83 -1.68 6.19
CA LEU A 146 18.10 -2.34 7.48
C LEU A 146 19.60 -2.45 7.77
N GLU A 147 20.41 -2.84 6.78
CA GLU A 147 21.86 -2.94 6.91
C GLU A 147 22.48 -1.59 7.32
N SER A 148 21.98 -0.48 6.75
CA SER A 148 22.43 0.87 7.14
C SER A 148 22.08 1.26 8.58
N ARG A 149 21.19 0.52 9.22
CA ARG A 149 20.81 0.66 10.64
C ARG A 149 21.41 -0.44 11.52
N GLY A 150 22.38 -1.21 10.99
CA GLY A 150 23.06 -2.26 11.74
C GLY A 150 22.23 -3.54 11.93
N VAL A 151 21.14 -3.72 11.19
CA VAL A 151 20.30 -4.92 11.24
C VAL A 151 20.65 -5.82 10.06
N ASP A 152 21.21 -6.99 10.34
CA ASP A 152 21.47 -8.00 9.30
C ASP A 152 20.16 -8.72 8.95
N ALA A 153 19.66 -8.48 7.75
CA ALA A 153 18.49 -9.15 7.17
C ALA A 153 18.89 -10.12 6.06
N GLY A 154 20.19 -10.30 5.83
CA GLY A 154 20.74 -11.05 4.71
C GLY A 154 20.72 -10.25 3.40
N LYS A 155 21.31 -10.84 2.37
CA LYS A 155 21.35 -10.27 1.02
C LYS A 155 20.29 -10.93 0.14
N MET A 156 19.55 -10.12 -0.60
CA MET A 156 18.50 -10.58 -1.50
C MET A 156 18.65 -9.91 -2.86
N MET A 157 18.66 -10.72 -3.90
CA MET A 157 18.46 -10.24 -5.26
C MET A 157 17.08 -10.67 -5.74
N TYR A 158 16.37 -9.81 -6.46
CA TYR A 158 15.03 -10.11 -6.95
C TYR A 158 14.77 -9.51 -8.34
N ARG A 159 13.79 -10.08 -9.01
CA ARG A 159 13.26 -9.56 -10.27
C ARG A 159 11.86 -9.04 -10.05
N LEU A 160 11.52 -7.96 -10.76
CA LEU A 160 10.18 -7.41 -10.81
C LEU A 160 9.36 -7.94 -12.00
N HIS A 161 9.81 -9.01 -12.63
CA HIS A 161 8.94 -9.77 -13.51
C HIS A 161 7.72 -10.24 -12.71
N GLN A 162 6.51 -10.02 -13.22
CA GLN A 162 5.28 -10.26 -12.48
C GLN A 162 5.27 -9.49 -11.14
N SER A 163 5.34 -8.16 -11.22
CA SER A 163 5.45 -7.26 -10.04
C SER A 163 4.30 -7.43 -9.07
N PHE A 164 3.10 -7.63 -9.59
CA PHE A 164 1.89 -7.92 -8.83
C PHE A 164 1.57 -9.41 -8.87
N CYS A 165 1.05 -9.93 -7.76
CA CYS A 165 0.69 -11.34 -7.63
C CYS A 165 -0.57 -11.65 -8.46
N PRO A 166 -0.53 -12.50 -9.50
CA PRO A 166 -1.69 -12.71 -10.37
C PRO A 166 -2.86 -13.38 -9.65
N VAL A 167 -2.59 -14.22 -8.66
CA VAL A 167 -3.64 -14.88 -7.86
C VAL A 167 -4.34 -13.86 -6.97
N LEU A 168 -3.57 -13.06 -6.23
CA LEU A 168 -4.12 -12.03 -5.35
C LEU A 168 -4.84 -10.92 -6.14
N SER A 169 -4.26 -10.46 -7.26
CA SER A 169 -4.87 -9.45 -8.14
C SER A 169 -6.18 -9.93 -8.75
N ARG A 170 -6.25 -11.20 -9.16
CA ARG A 170 -7.50 -11.78 -9.68
C ARG A 170 -8.60 -11.78 -8.62
N SER A 171 -8.31 -12.27 -7.42
CA SER A 171 -9.25 -12.28 -6.30
C SER A 171 -9.74 -10.86 -5.97
N LEU A 172 -8.82 -9.90 -5.91
CA LEU A 172 -9.15 -8.49 -5.64
C LEU A 172 -10.03 -7.90 -6.75
N CYS A 173 -9.74 -8.19 -8.02
CA CYS A 173 -10.54 -7.77 -9.16
C CYS A 173 -11.96 -8.34 -9.12
N GLU A 174 -12.10 -9.63 -8.83
CA GLU A 174 -13.41 -10.29 -8.72
C GLU A 174 -14.25 -9.71 -7.58
N ASN A 175 -13.64 -9.44 -6.44
CA ASN A 175 -14.33 -8.82 -5.31
C ASN A 175 -14.69 -7.36 -5.59
N ALA A 176 -13.81 -6.59 -6.25
CA ALA A 176 -14.12 -5.22 -6.67
C ALA A 176 -15.31 -5.16 -7.64
N LYS A 177 -15.42 -6.09 -8.59
CA LYS A 177 -16.56 -6.17 -9.52
C LYS A 177 -17.92 -6.36 -8.83
N ARG A 178 -17.92 -6.89 -7.62
CA ARG A 178 -19.15 -7.10 -6.83
C ARG A 178 -19.59 -5.85 -6.06
N GLN A 179 -18.76 -4.79 -6.02
CA GLN A 179 -19.01 -3.61 -5.19
C GLN A 179 -19.74 -2.47 -5.92
N GLY A 180 -20.22 -2.70 -7.13
CA GLY A 180 -21.03 -1.72 -7.86
C GLY A 180 -20.25 -0.57 -8.49
N PHE A 181 -18.93 -0.69 -8.67
CA PHE A 181 -18.16 0.24 -9.46
C PHE A 181 -18.60 0.25 -10.93
N PRO A 182 -18.56 1.40 -11.63
CA PRO A 182 -18.95 1.47 -13.04
C PRO A 182 -18.15 0.49 -13.90
N ARG A 183 -16.83 0.44 -13.72
CA ARG A 183 -15.93 -0.48 -14.42
C ARG A 183 -14.79 -0.90 -13.52
N VAL A 184 -14.35 -2.16 -13.65
CA VAL A 184 -13.20 -2.71 -12.96
C VAL A 184 -12.29 -3.39 -13.95
N PHE A 185 -11.07 -2.89 -14.07
CA PHE A 185 -10.05 -3.40 -14.97
C PHE A 185 -9.07 -4.27 -14.19
N GLY A 186 -8.91 -5.52 -14.63
CA GLY A 186 -8.02 -6.50 -14.01
C GLY A 186 -6.56 -6.39 -14.49
N ARG A 187 -6.23 -5.31 -15.20
CA ARG A 187 -4.88 -4.96 -15.67
C ARG A 187 -4.80 -3.47 -15.93
N GLY A 188 -3.61 -2.94 -15.88
CA GLY A 188 -3.28 -1.56 -16.20
C GLY A 188 -1.89 -1.21 -15.70
N ILE A 189 -1.27 -0.22 -16.34
CA ILE A 189 0.06 0.26 -15.97
C ILE A 189 -0.07 1.51 -15.11
N VAL A 190 0.56 1.48 -13.95
CA VAL A 190 0.58 2.62 -13.03
C VAL A 190 1.88 3.39 -13.16
N GLY A 191 1.81 4.69 -13.36
CA GLY A 191 2.93 5.60 -13.19
C GLY A 191 3.02 6.06 -11.73
N VAL A 192 4.16 5.89 -11.09
CA VAL A 192 4.35 6.33 -9.72
C VAL A 192 5.16 7.61 -9.70
N SER A 193 4.55 8.69 -9.19
CA SER A 193 5.21 9.98 -9.01
C SER A 193 5.70 10.19 -7.58
N GLU A 194 6.61 11.14 -7.41
CA GLU A 194 7.18 11.44 -6.09
C GLU A 194 6.15 12.10 -5.15
N GLY A 195 5.34 13.03 -5.67
CA GLY A 195 4.51 13.92 -4.86
C GLY A 195 5.35 14.98 -4.08
N PRO A 196 4.75 15.81 -3.20
CA PRO A 196 3.31 15.89 -2.93
C PRO A 196 2.53 16.74 -3.93
N ARG A 197 3.18 17.36 -4.93
CA ARG A 197 2.49 18.10 -5.98
C ARG A 197 1.90 17.18 -7.04
N LEU A 198 0.82 17.60 -7.64
CA LEU A 198 0.30 16.96 -8.85
C LEU A 198 1.21 17.28 -10.05
N GLU A 199 1.12 16.46 -11.08
CA GLU A 199 1.85 16.59 -12.33
C GLU A 199 1.33 17.79 -13.13
N SER A 200 2.21 18.42 -13.92
CA SER A 200 1.79 19.40 -14.91
C SER A 200 1.13 18.70 -16.12
N PRO A 201 0.33 19.42 -16.93
CA PRO A 201 -0.27 18.86 -18.17
C PRO A 201 0.76 18.24 -19.12
N ASP A 202 1.95 18.85 -19.22
CA ASP A 202 3.02 18.33 -20.07
C ASP A 202 3.67 17.08 -19.47
N GLU A 203 3.82 16.99 -18.15
CA GLU A 203 4.27 15.77 -17.50
C GLU A 203 3.26 14.64 -17.70
N VAL A 204 1.94 14.90 -17.56
CA VAL A 204 0.90 13.90 -17.84
C VAL A 204 1.00 13.42 -19.27
N ARG A 205 1.06 14.33 -20.22
CA ARG A 205 1.13 14.00 -21.65
C ARG A 205 2.41 13.21 -22.00
N ILE A 206 3.58 13.69 -21.56
CA ILE A 206 4.87 13.15 -22.01
C ILE A 206 5.24 11.87 -21.27
N ARG A 207 5.11 11.89 -19.92
CA ARG A 207 5.57 10.77 -19.07
C ARG A 207 4.58 9.64 -18.99
N TYR A 208 3.27 9.93 -19.06
CA TYR A 208 2.24 8.93 -18.77
C TYR A 208 1.43 8.59 -20.01
N THR A 209 0.67 9.50 -20.57
CA THR A 209 -0.20 9.22 -21.73
C THR A 209 0.58 8.68 -22.92
N ASN A 210 1.65 9.33 -23.33
CA ASN A 210 2.46 8.88 -24.48
C ASN A 210 3.25 7.60 -24.20
N ALA A 211 3.51 7.29 -22.93
CA ALA A 211 4.18 6.06 -22.52
C ALA A 211 3.20 4.87 -22.34
N GLY A 212 1.90 5.08 -22.57
CA GLY A 212 0.89 4.03 -22.42
C GLY A 212 0.58 3.68 -20.96
N ILE A 213 0.79 4.63 -20.04
CA ILE A 213 0.44 4.50 -18.64
C ILE A 213 -1.03 4.86 -18.47
N ASP A 214 -1.76 4.07 -17.69
CA ASP A 214 -3.20 4.20 -17.53
C ASP A 214 -3.60 5.13 -16.39
N VAL A 215 -2.90 5.03 -15.26
CA VAL A 215 -3.18 5.84 -14.06
C VAL A 215 -1.89 6.31 -13.39
N VAL A 216 -1.97 7.41 -12.66
CA VAL A 216 -0.86 8.02 -11.94
C VAL A 216 -1.18 8.06 -10.46
N THR A 217 -0.23 7.66 -9.63
CA THR A 217 -0.36 7.60 -8.18
C THR A 217 0.93 8.00 -7.47
N MET A 218 0.85 8.18 -6.16
CA MET A 218 2.01 8.44 -5.29
C MET A 218 2.30 7.28 -4.33
N ASN A 219 1.61 6.15 -4.48
CA ASN A 219 1.80 4.91 -3.71
C ASN A 219 2.49 3.81 -4.54
N LEU A 220 2.37 2.54 -4.17
CA LEU A 220 2.96 1.34 -4.78
C LEU A 220 4.48 1.20 -4.61
N VAL A 221 5.23 2.26 -4.73
CA VAL A 221 6.68 2.29 -4.50
C VAL A 221 6.94 3.01 -3.17
N PRO A 222 7.75 2.47 -2.26
CA PRO A 222 8.60 1.28 -2.39
C PRO A 222 7.92 -0.07 -2.05
N GLU A 223 6.63 -0.12 -1.82
CA GLU A 223 5.89 -1.29 -1.33
C GLU A 223 6.09 -2.54 -2.19
N VAL A 224 6.01 -2.41 -3.50
CA VAL A 224 6.21 -3.53 -4.44
C VAL A 224 7.62 -4.10 -4.35
N TYR A 225 8.64 -3.27 -4.11
CA TYR A 225 10.03 -3.69 -3.92
C TYR A 225 10.20 -4.44 -2.61
N PHE A 226 9.75 -3.82 -1.53
CA PHE A 226 9.88 -4.35 -0.19
C PHE A 226 9.07 -5.63 0.01
N ALA A 227 7.85 -5.70 -0.56
CA ALA A 227 7.06 -6.93 -0.56
C ALA A 227 7.84 -8.09 -1.21
N ARG A 228 8.47 -7.83 -2.36
CA ARG A 228 9.30 -8.83 -3.04
C ARG A 228 10.47 -9.26 -2.16
N GLU A 229 11.17 -8.34 -1.52
CA GLU A 229 12.32 -8.66 -0.66
C GLU A 229 11.94 -9.50 0.56
N ILE A 230 10.85 -9.17 1.26
CA ILE A 230 10.41 -9.95 2.44
C ILE A 230 9.72 -11.27 2.07
N GLY A 231 9.48 -11.52 0.78
CA GLY A 231 8.83 -12.74 0.29
C GLY A 231 7.32 -12.72 0.39
N ALA A 232 6.73 -11.55 0.35
CA ALA A 232 5.29 -11.38 0.29
C ALA A 232 4.80 -11.19 -1.16
N CYS A 233 3.59 -11.66 -1.44
CA CYS A 233 2.82 -11.29 -2.61
C CYS A 233 2.25 -9.89 -2.41
N TYR A 234 2.20 -9.10 -3.48
CA TYR A 234 1.60 -7.77 -3.47
C TYR A 234 0.55 -7.62 -4.56
N ALA A 235 -0.57 -7.00 -4.24
CA ALA A 235 -1.58 -6.53 -5.18
C ALA A 235 -2.09 -5.16 -4.72
N ALA A 236 -2.64 -4.37 -5.63
CA ALA A 236 -3.18 -3.06 -5.30
C ALA A 236 -4.54 -2.84 -5.95
N LEU A 237 -5.35 -1.99 -5.31
CA LEU A 237 -6.58 -1.44 -5.86
C LEU A 237 -6.39 0.07 -6.03
N GLU A 238 -6.37 0.52 -7.27
CA GLU A 238 -6.29 1.92 -7.64
C GLU A 238 -7.67 2.41 -8.06
N LEU A 239 -8.26 3.28 -7.25
CA LEU A 239 -9.55 3.90 -7.52
C LEU A 239 -9.35 5.24 -8.22
N VAL A 240 -9.78 5.35 -9.47
CA VAL A 240 -9.66 6.58 -10.24
C VAL A 240 -10.57 7.66 -9.63
N SER A 241 -9.97 8.72 -9.12
CA SER A 241 -10.69 9.83 -8.47
C SER A 241 -10.84 11.05 -9.37
N ASN A 242 -9.94 11.22 -10.31
CA ASN A 242 -9.86 12.40 -11.17
C ASN A 242 -9.14 12.07 -12.49
N TYR A 243 -9.25 12.96 -13.44
CA TYR A 243 -8.37 12.97 -14.60
C TYR A 243 -7.05 13.66 -14.25
N GLY A 244 -5.95 13.17 -14.78
CA GLY A 244 -4.66 13.86 -14.74
C GLY A 244 -4.75 15.24 -15.39
N GLU A 245 -3.91 16.16 -14.96
CA GLU A 245 -3.92 17.54 -15.45
C GLU A 245 -3.77 17.60 -16.99
N GLY A 246 -4.66 18.35 -17.62
CA GLY A 246 -4.70 18.55 -19.07
C GLY A 246 -5.17 17.35 -19.89
N LEU A 247 -5.60 16.25 -19.28
CA LEU A 247 -6.09 15.07 -19.99
C LEU A 247 -7.44 15.34 -20.67
N VAL A 248 -8.30 16.11 -20.02
CA VAL A 248 -9.60 16.56 -20.50
C VAL A 248 -9.69 18.07 -20.46
N SER A 249 -10.60 18.66 -21.26
CA SER A 249 -10.76 20.12 -21.36
C SER A 249 -11.46 20.75 -20.16
N THR A 250 -12.17 19.97 -19.35
CA THR A 250 -12.78 20.44 -18.10
C THR A 250 -11.70 20.53 -17.04
N GLY A 251 -11.43 21.73 -16.53
CA GLY A 251 -10.52 21.94 -15.42
C GLY A 251 -10.98 21.22 -14.15
N TRP A 252 -10.19 21.33 -13.08
CA TRP A 252 -10.48 20.76 -11.76
C TRP A 252 -11.91 21.09 -11.25
N GLU A 253 -12.45 22.24 -11.61
CA GLU A 253 -13.79 22.71 -11.24
C GLU A 253 -14.94 21.85 -11.80
N GLY A 254 -14.71 21.10 -12.87
CA GLY A 254 -15.68 20.15 -13.43
C GLY A 254 -15.61 18.74 -12.86
N GLN A 255 -14.70 18.50 -11.95
CA GLN A 255 -14.55 17.19 -11.29
C GLN A 255 -15.41 17.16 -10.03
N VAL A 256 -16.00 15.99 -9.74
CA VAL A 256 -16.77 15.76 -8.51
C VAL A 256 -15.94 16.21 -7.30
N ALA A 257 -16.56 16.95 -6.38
CA ALA A 257 -15.87 17.34 -5.16
C ALA A 257 -15.24 16.11 -4.48
N PHE A 258 -13.95 16.17 -4.25
CA PHE A 258 -13.14 15.02 -3.79
C PHE A 258 -13.72 14.34 -2.55
N GLY A 259 -14.27 15.14 -1.62
CA GLY A 259 -14.91 14.63 -0.41
C GLY A 259 -16.18 13.82 -0.68
N ASP A 260 -17.00 14.23 -1.65
CA ASP A 260 -18.22 13.52 -2.01
C ASP A 260 -17.93 12.25 -2.80
N PHE A 261 -16.87 12.30 -3.63
CA PHE A 261 -16.34 11.12 -4.29
C PHE A 261 -15.93 10.04 -3.27
N MET A 262 -15.14 10.42 -2.26
CA MET A 262 -14.70 9.51 -1.22
C MET A 262 -15.87 8.92 -0.43
N LYS A 263 -16.84 9.74 -0.03
CA LYS A 263 -18.04 9.26 0.69
C LYS A 263 -18.79 8.20 -0.10
N ARG A 264 -18.85 8.36 -1.43
CA ARG A 264 -19.59 7.46 -2.31
C ARG A 264 -18.87 6.14 -2.55
N TRP A 265 -17.54 6.14 -2.75
CA TRP A 265 -16.83 5.00 -3.32
C TRP A 265 -15.85 4.31 -2.36
N ASN A 266 -15.33 5.02 -1.35
CA ASN A 266 -14.32 4.43 -0.47
C ASN A 266 -14.84 3.21 0.30
N ARG A 267 -16.11 3.21 0.70
CA ARG A 267 -16.69 2.05 1.38
C ARG A 267 -16.71 0.82 0.49
N SER A 268 -17.04 0.97 -0.78
CA SER A 268 -16.99 -0.09 -1.78
C SER A 268 -15.56 -0.63 -1.99
N ALA A 269 -14.56 0.24 -2.07
CA ALA A 269 -13.16 -0.16 -2.18
C ALA A 269 -12.69 -0.93 -0.93
N ALA A 270 -13.01 -0.43 0.26
CA ALA A 270 -12.69 -1.08 1.52
C ALA A 270 -13.38 -2.45 1.65
N GLN A 271 -14.64 -2.58 1.22
CA GLN A 271 -15.35 -3.86 1.23
C GLN A 271 -14.71 -4.87 0.28
N ALA A 272 -14.33 -4.47 -0.94
CA ALA A 272 -13.61 -5.34 -1.87
C ALA A 272 -12.32 -5.90 -1.27
N ILE A 273 -11.59 -5.08 -0.52
CA ILE A 273 -10.37 -5.48 0.18
C ILE A 273 -10.68 -6.51 1.27
N LEU A 274 -11.68 -6.26 2.12
CA LEU A 274 -12.06 -7.18 3.19
C LEU A 274 -12.59 -8.51 2.66
N ASP A 275 -13.38 -8.49 1.59
CA ASP A 275 -13.85 -9.72 0.92
C ASP A 275 -12.65 -10.51 0.34
N THR A 276 -11.62 -9.80 -0.13
CA THR A 276 -10.38 -10.43 -0.58
C THR A 276 -9.60 -11.04 0.58
N VAL A 277 -9.43 -10.31 1.68
CA VAL A 277 -8.77 -10.82 2.91
C VAL A 277 -9.48 -12.07 3.42
N LYS A 278 -10.81 -12.07 3.46
CA LYS A 278 -11.61 -13.21 3.90
C LYS A 278 -11.38 -14.46 3.03
N GLY A 279 -11.19 -14.28 1.72
CA GLY A 279 -11.01 -15.37 0.76
C GLY A 279 -9.56 -15.80 0.52
N ILE A 280 -8.57 -15.13 1.11
CA ILE A 280 -7.15 -15.45 0.90
C ILE A 280 -6.78 -16.78 1.54
N GLU A 281 -5.98 -17.57 0.80
CA GLU A 281 -5.16 -18.64 1.37
C GLU A 281 -3.72 -18.14 1.49
N PRO A 282 -3.28 -17.76 2.71
CA PRO A 282 -2.02 -17.02 2.89
C PRO A 282 -0.79 -17.82 2.50
N ASP A 283 -0.82 -19.13 2.70
CA ASP A 283 0.30 -20.03 2.45
C ASP A 283 0.27 -20.66 1.04
N ASP A 284 -0.70 -20.27 0.18
CA ASP A 284 -0.70 -20.67 -1.23
C ASP A 284 0.44 -19.97 -2.00
N GLU A 285 1.40 -20.78 -2.46
CA GLU A 285 2.56 -20.35 -3.26
C GLU A 285 2.36 -20.60 -4.76
N GLY A 286 1.20 -21.08 -5.20
CA GLY A 286 0.88 -21.40 -6.60
C GLY A 286 0.97 -20.22 -7.56
N CYS A 287 1.10 -18.99 -7.05
CA CYS A 287 1.30 -17.78 -7.85
C CYS A 287 2.70 -17.63 -8.46
N GLY A 288 3.70 -18.40 -8.05
CA GLY A 288 5.08 -18.31 -8.54
C GLY A 288 5.87 -17.06 -8.10
N CYS A 289 5.32 -16.19 -7.25
CA CYS A 289 6.00 -14.94 -6.86
C CYS A 289 7.36 -15.16 -6.20
N LEU A 290 7.52 -16.24 -5.42
CA LEU A 290 8.79 -16.55 -4.73
C LEU A 290 9.92 -16.95 -5.69
N GLN A 291 9.61 -17.44 -6.90
CA GLN A 291 10.59 -17.80 -7.92
C GLN A 291 11.42 -16.62 -8.43
N HIS A 292 10.94 -15.39 -8.17
CA HIS A 292 11.61 -14.15 -8.58
C HIS A 292 12.55 -13.59 -7.50
N ARG A 293 12.83 -14.37 -6.45
CA ARG A 293 13.75 -14.03 -5.37
C ARG A 293 14.91 -15.02 -5.36
N TRP A 294 16.12 -14.50 -5.25
CA TRP A 294 17.29 -15.31 -5.06
C TRP A 294 18.00 -14.89 -3.79
N LYS A 295 18.19 -15.84 -2.89
CA LYS A 295 19.18 -15.66 -1.84
C LYS A 295 20.53 -15.52 -2.54
N SER A 296 21.24 -14.44 -2.27
CA SER A 296 22.54 -14.23 -2.86
C SER A 296 23.44 -15.43 -2.59
N ALA A 297 23.93 -16.07 -3.67
CA ALA A 297 24.99 -17.06 -3.57
C ALA A 297 26.37 -16.41 -3.31
N ILE A 298 26.40 -15.08 -3.22
CA ILE A 298 27.61 -14.32 -2.94
C ILE A 298 27.56 -13.93 -1.46
N GLY A 299 28.02 -14.84 -0.66
CA GLY A 299 28.50 -14.79 0.71
C GLY A 299 27.72 -13.99 1.72
#